data_48ea934aee8569d6f7e97f6700f391cf
#
_entry.id   48ea934aee8569d6f7e97f6700f391cf
#
_cell.length_a   1.000
_cell.length_b   1.000
_cell.length_c   1.000
_cell.angle_alpha   90.00
_cell.angle_beta   90.00
_cell.angle_gamma   90.00
#
_symmetry.space_group_name_H-M   'P 1'
#
loop_
_entity.id
_entity.type
_entity.pdbx_description
1 polymer ?
#
loop_
_entity_poly.entity_id
_entity_poly.type
_entity_poly.pdbx_seq_one_letter_code
_entity_poly.pdbx_strand_id
1 'polypeptide(L)'
;SFMAFTPSTLSRCLALALLVKISPALAEPWAEKTYNPKPDSDDVILPMPCEGSMVFRRVEIPVAGPLDDIPITLGEDGGEWGFVEHSYPTFIAGSFTETPQNKGRYYLMAKYELTALQYQALTSDTCPTPSRKLSLPQTSISWFEAVNFSDKYNQWLRANALDKLPKEDNNPGFLRLPTEVEWEFAARGGLKVDTA
;
A
#
# COMPACT_ATOMS: atom_id res chain seq x y z
N SER A 1 84.23 32.12 13.03
CA SER A 1 83.18 31.97 12.02
C SER A 1 81.89 31.55 12.75
N PHE A 2 80.99 32.49 12.95
CA PHE A 2 79.65 32.23 13.51
C PHE A 2 78.62 32.35 12.40
N MET A 3 77.87 31.25 12.14
CA MET A 3 76.74 31.28 11.27
C MET A 3 75.52 31.54 12.12
N ALA A 4 74.75 32.58 11.82
CA ALA A 4 73.44 32.87 12.40
C ALA A 4 72.33 32.34 11.49
N PHE A 5 71.42 31.49 12.03
CA PHE A 5 70.24 31.06 11.38
C PHE A 5 69.07 32.02 11.67
N THR A 6 68.46 32.58 10.64
CA THR A 6 67.21 33.33 10.74
C THR A 6 66.01 32.41 10.62
N PRO A 7 64.94 32.55 11.45
CA PRO A 7 63.77 31.72 11.33
C PRO A 7 62.90 32.17 10.17
N SER A 8 62.57 31.25 9.29
CA SER A 8 61.58 31.45 8.22
C SER A 8 60.18 31.50 8.78
N THR A 9 59.47 32.55 8.49
CA THR A 9 58.02 32.68 8.78
C THR A 9 57.20 31.70 7.93
N LEU A 10 56.70 30.62 8.56
CA LEU A 10 55.68 29.77 7.94
C LEU A 10 54.38 30.54 7.89
N SER A 11 53.97 30.95 6.70
CA SER A 11 52.63 31.44 6.40
C SER A 11 51.64 30.27 6.51
N ARG A 12 50.84 30.26 7.59
CA ARG A 12 49.73 29.32 7.76
C ARG A 12 48.59 29.78 6.87
N CYS A 13 48.47 29.23 5.67
CA CYS A 13 47.24 29.27 4.92
C CYS A 13 46.20 28.40 5.63
N LEU A 14 45.29 29.03 6.34
CA LEU A 14 44.10 28.39 6.93
C LEU A 14 43.15 28.11 5.74
N ALA A 15 43.23 26.90 5.19
CA ALA A 15 42.22 26.43 4.25
C ALA A 15 40.91 26.13 5.03
N LEU A 16 39.98 27.07 4.96
CA LEU A 16 38.63 26.89 5.49
C LEU A 16 37.90 25.86 4.59
N ALA A 17 38.02 24.58 4.93
CA ALA A 17 37.21 23.53 4.28
C ALA A 17 35.75 23.76 4.65
N LEU A 18 34.97 24.37 3.76
CA LEU A 18 33.50 24.35 3.84
C LEU A 18 33.07 22.90 3.67
N LEU A 19 32.83 22.22 4.78
CA LEU A 19 32.06 20.96 4.81
C LEU A 19 30.62 21.29 4.45
N VAL A 20 30.33 21.29 3.16
CA VAL A 20 28.93 21.22 2.68
C VAL A 20 28.41 19.89 3.14
N LYS A 21 27.65 19.87 4.26
CA LYS A 21 26.83 18.73 4.63
C LYS A 21 25.75 18.60 3.56
N ILE A 22 26.00 17.75 2.57
CA ILE A 22 24.95 17.28 1.66
C ILE A 22 24.08 16.38 2.54
N SER A 23 23.06 16.96 3.18
CA SER A 23 21.97 16.18 3.74
C SER A 23 21.33 15.45 2.55
N PRO A 24 21.16 14.13 2.61
CA PRO A 24 20.36 13.46 1.61
C PRO A 24 19.02 14.18 1.58
N ALA A 25 18.62 14.68 0.43
CA ALA A 25 17.31 15.28 0.26
C ALA A 25 16.30 14.21 0.68
N LEU A 26 15.58 14.43 1.77
CA LEU A 26 14.47 13.59 2.18
C LEU A 26 13.49 13.63 1.01
N ALA A 27 13.06 12.46 0.57
CA ALA A 27 12.02 12.37 -0.45
C ALA A 27 10.80 13.13 0.04
N GLU A 28 10.19 13.94 -0.82
CA GLU A 28 8.96 14.63 -0.47
C GLU A 28 7.77 13.65 -0.51
N PRO A 29 6.79 13.79 0.40
CA PRO A 29 5.59 12.98 0.38
C PRO A 29 4.88 13.11 -0.98
N TRP A 30 4.34 12.00 -1.48
CA TRP A 30 3.57 12.03 -2.71
C TRP A 30 2.32 12.89 -2.54
N ALA A 31 2.02 13.69 -3.54
CA ALA A 31 0.76 14.44 -3.56
C ALA A 31 -0.44 13.48 -3.51
N GLU A 32 -1.45 13.80 -2.70
CA GLU A 32 -2.62 12.92 -2.48
C GLU A 32 -3.26 12.46 -3.80
N LYS A 33 -3.41 13.35 -4.76
CA LYS A 33 -3.96 13.03 -6.08
C LYS A 33 -3.19 11.94 -6.85
N THR A 34 -1.94 11.67 -6.46
CA THR A 34 -1.10 10.64 -7.10
C THR A 34 -1.49 9.23 -6.68
N TYR A 35 -1.91 9.04 -5.43
CA TYR A 35 -2.28 7.75 -4.88
C TYR A 35 -3.78 7.65 -4.52
N ASN A 36 -4.46 8.77 -4.36
CA ASN A 36 -5.90 8.85 -4.03
C ASN A 36 -6.58 9.98 -4.81
N PRO A 37 -6.81 9.82 -6.12
CA PRO A 37 -7.41 10.86 -6.95
C PRO A 37 -8.87 11.20 -6.60
N LYS A 38 -9.55 10.34 -5.85
CA LYS A 38 -10.92 10.56 -5.35
C LYS A 38 -10.99 10.22 -3.87
N PRO A 39 -10.52 11.13 -2.99
CA PRO A 39 -10.52 10.91 -1.55
C PRO A 39 -11.93 10.71 -0.99
N ASP A 40 -12.03 9.84 0.03
CA ASP A 40 -13.25 9.60 0.79
C ASP A 40 -12.89 9.59 2.28
N SER A 41 -13.82 10.01 3.14
CA SER A 41 -13.62 10.04 4.59
C SER A 41 -13.32 8.68 5.21
N ASP A 42 -13.77 7.60 4.56
CA ASP A 42 -13.63 6.23 5.03
C ASP A 42 -12.39 5.51 4.47
N ASP A 43 -11.57 6.22 3.71
CA ASP A 43 -10.35 5.66 3.15
C ASP A 43 -9.33 5.33 4.25
N VAL A 44 -8.73 4.15 4.15
CA VAL A 44 -7.62 3.73 4.99
C VAL A 44 -6.33 3.87 4.21
N ILE A 45 -5.45 4.76 4.67
CA ILE A 45 -4.19 5.06 3.99
C ILE A 45 -3.05 4.39 4.74
N LEU A 46 -2.33 3.52 4.07
CA LEU A 46 -1.11 2.90 4.58
C LEU A 46 0.11 3.53 3.92
N PRO A 47 1.15 3.87 4.71
CA PRO A 47 2.38 4.40 4.15
C PRO A 47 3.15 3.36 3.36
N MET A 48 3.95 3.82 2.44
CA MET A 48 4.88 3.03 1.62
C MET A 48 6.29 3.62 1.69
N PRO A 49 7.32 2.89 1.26
CA PRO A 49 8.65 3.47 1.05
C PRO A 49 8.58 4.70 0.14
N CYS A 50 9.64 5.50 0.16
CA CYS A 50 9.77 6.69 -0.70
C CYS A 50 8.73 7.77 -0.42
N GLU A 51 8.26 7.90 0.83
CA GLU A 51 7.19 8.81 1.23
C GLU A 51 5.89 8.58 0.43
N GLY A 52 5.70 7.34 0.00
CA GLY A 52 4.53 6.90 -0.75
C GLY A 52 3.36 6.49 0.12
N SER A 53 2.24 6.20 -0.53
CA SER A 53 1.03 5.74 0.13
C SER A 53 0.23 4.79 -0.76
N MET A 54 -0.54 3.92 -0.12
CA MET A 54 -1.53 3.05 -0.75
C MET A 54 -2.86 3.16 -0.03
N VAL A 55 -3.95 3.22 -0.77
CA VAL A 55 -5.29 3.46 -0.22
C VAL A 55 -6.11 2.19 -0.28
N PHE A 56 -6.77 1.90 0.83
CA PHE A 56 -7.68 0.78 0.98
C PHE A 56 -9.07 1.26 1.37
N ARG A 57 -10.05 0.46 1.05
CA ARG A 57 -11.43 0.63 1.49
C ARG A 57 -11.86 -0.54 2.34
N ARG A 58 -12.71 -0.25 3.31
CA ARG A 58 -13.39 -1.27 4.09
C ARG A 58 -14.50 -1.88 3.26
N VAL A 59 -14.51 -3.21 3.22
CA VAL A 59 -15.61 -3.99 2.69
C VAL A 59 -16.29 -4.65 3.88
N GLU A 60 -17.48 -4.15 4.21
CA GLU A 60 -18.22 -4.54 5.40
C GLU A 60 -18.94 -5.86 5.20
N ILE A 61 -18.88 -6.73 6.20
CA ILE A 61 -19.58 -8.00 6.27
C ILE A 61 -20.43 -7.99 7.56
N PRO A 62 -21.76 -8.05 7.49
CA PRO A 62 -22.66 -7.89 8.62
C PRO A 62 -22.77 -9.17 9.46
N VAL A 63 -21.66 -9.67 9.96
CA VAL A 63 -21.56 -10.84 10.83
C VAL A 63 -20.81 -10.47 12.10
N ALA A 64 -21.09 -11.18 13.20
CA ALA A 64 -20.55 -10.85 14.51
C ALA A 64 -19.30 -11.63 14.87
N GLY A 65 -19.20 -12.89 14.49
CA GLY A 65 -18.12 -13.78 14.90
C GLY A 65 -17.00 -13.92 13.88
N PRO A 66 -15.80 -14.29 14.32
CA PRO A 66 -14.64 -14.44 13.42
C PRO A 66 -14.76 -15.63 12.45
N LEU A 67 -15.65 -16.57 12.73
CA LEU A 67 -15.93 -17.72 11.87
C LEU A 67 -17.27 -17.58 11.13
N ASP A 68 -17.97 -16.48 11.35
CA ASP A 68 -19.25 -16.24 10.70
C ASP A 68 -19.04 -15.73 9.28
N ASP A 69 -19.91 -16.16 8.39
CA ASP A 69 -19.95 -15.75 7.00
C ASP A 69 -21.39 -15.47 6.56
N ILE A 70 -21.54 -14.87 5.39
CA ILE A 70 -22.85 -14.71 4.74
C ILE A 70 -22.85 -15.41 3.39
N PRO A 71 -23.96 -16.03 3.00
CA PRO A 71 -24.13 -16.57 1.65
C PRO A 71 -24.28 -15.43 0.65
N ILE A 72 -23.58 -15.54 -0.47
CA ILE A 72 -23.67 -14.62 -1.60
C ILE A 72 -23.74 -15.42 -2.89
N THR A 73 -24.24 -14.80 -3.95
CA THR A 73 -24.23 -15.38 -5.29
C THR A 73 -23.33 -14.54 -6.19
N LEU A 74 -22.31 -15.16 -6.76
CA LEU A 74 -21.39 -14.55 -7.71
C LEU A 74 -21.61 -15.11 -9.12
N GLY A 75 -20.97 -14.49 -10.12
CA GLY A 75 -21.19 -14.81 -11.52
C GLY A 75 -22.41 -14.10 -12.11
N GLU A 76 -22.60 -14.21 -13.40
CA GLU A 76 -23.75 -13.68 -14.12
C GLU A 76 -24.38 -14.78 -14.96
N ASP A 77 -25.73 -14.90 -14.88
CA ASP A 77 -26.48 -15.73 -15.80
C ASP A 77 -26.83 -14.92 -17.05
N GLY A 78 -26.28 -15.32 -18.20
CA GLY A 78 -26.72 -14.81 -19.49
C GLY A 78 -25.89 -13.73 -20.18
N GLY A 79 -24.59 -13.84 -20.17
CA GLY A 79 -23.74 -12.98 -21.03
C GLY A 79 -24.00 -13.17 -22.54
N GLU A 80 -24.17 -12.08 -23.27
CA GLU A 80 -24.52 -12.01 -24.72
C GLU A 80 -23.49 -12.71 -25.65
N TRP A 81 -22.35 -13.18 -25.16
CA TRP A 81 -21.20 -13.65 -25.94
C TRP A 81 -20.79 -15.10 -25.69
N GLY A 82 -21.67 -15.95 -25.20
CA GLY A 82 -21.47 -17.41 -25.21
C GLY A 82 -20.46 -17.99 -24.20
N PHE A 83 -19.87 -17.19 -23.35
CA PHE A 83 -19.16 -17.62 -22.16
C PHE A 83 -20.08 -17.42 -20.98
N VAL A 84 -20.85 -18.45 -20.67
CA VAL A 84 -21.76 -18.42 -19.52
C VAL A 84 -20.94 -18.73 -18.28
N GLU A 85 -20.51 -17.72 -17.56
CA GLU A 85 -20.15 -17.87 -16.16
C GLU A 85 -21.49 -18.04 -15.41
N HIS A 86 -21.84 -19.27 -15.13
CA HIS A 86 -23.06 -19.55 -14.34
C HIS A 86 -22.92 -18.89 -12.97
N SER A 87 -23.99 -18.27 -12.49
CA SER A 87 -24.07 -17.82 -11.12
C SER A 87 -23.89 -19.01 -10.17
N TYR A 88 -23.09 -18.82 -9.14
CA TYR A 88 -22.83 -19.86 -8.16
C TYR A 88 -22.93 -19.31 -6.72
N PRO A 89 -23.52 -20.09 -5.80
CA PRO A 89 -23.56 -19.70 -4.39
C PRO A 89 -22.17 -19.90 -3.76
N THR A 90 -21.79 -18.95 -2.92
CA THR A 90 -20.56 -19.01 -2.13
C THR A 90 -20.75 -18.25 -0.82
N PHE A 91 -19.69 -18.14 -0.02
CA PHE A 91 -19.73 -17.47 1.26
C PHE A 91 -18.62 -16.44 1.34
N ILE A 92 -18.88 -15.35 2.08
CA ILE A 92 -17.87 -14.33 2.37
C ILE A 92 -17.82 -14.02 3.86
N ALA A 93 -16.62 -13.84 4.39
CA ALA A 93 -16.35 -13.53 5.78
C ALA A 93 -15.46 -12.28 5.89
N GLY A 94 -15.48 -11.62 7.04
CA GLY A 94 -14.64 -10.48 7.36
C GLY A 94 -13.42 -10.88 8.17
N SER A 95 -12.27 -10.23 7.91
CA SER A 95 -11.00 -10.51 8.57
C SER A 95 -10.83 -9.80 9.91
N PHE A 96 -11.52 -8.68 10.11
CA PHE A 96 -11.36 -7.82 11.28
C PHE A 96 -12.72 -7.46 11.89
N THR A 97 -12.75 -7.29 13.21
CA THR A 97 -13.92 -6.74 13.94
C THR A 97 -13.88 -5.22 13.85
N GLU A 98 -15.03 -4.58 13.54
CA GLU A 98 -15.06 -3.12 13.39
C GLU A 98 -14.76 -2.38 14.68
N THR A 99 -15.66 -2.46 15.66
CA THR A 99 -15.46 -1.89 17.01
C THR A 99 -16.31 -2.66 18.01
N PRO A 100 -16.04 -2.52 19.34
CA PRO A 100 -16.88 -3.13 20.36
C PRO A 100 -18.35 -2.68 20.33
N GLN A 101 -18.63 -1.49 19.77
CA GLN A 101 -19.97 -0.90 19.67
C GLN A 101 -20.64 -1.27 18.34
N ASN A 102 -19.86 -1.48 17.29
CA ASN A 102 -20.36 -1.88 15.97
C ASN A 102 -19.99 -3.34 15.72
N LYS A 103 -20.96 -4.23 15.83
CA LYS A 103 -20.78 -5.69 15.76
C LYS A 103 -20.68 -6.20 14.31
N GLY A 104 -19.95 -5.45 13.47
CA GLY A 104 -19.66 -5.86 12.11
C GLY A 104 -18.24 -6.40 12.00
N ARG A 105 -17.98 -7.08 10.92
CA ARG A 105 -16.66 -7.46 10.47
C ARG A 105 -16.36 -6.80 9.14
N TYR A 106 -15.11 -6.72 8.77
CA TYR A 106 -14.68 -6.16 7.50
C TYR A 106 -13.38 -6.80 7.03
N TYR A 107 -13.07 -6.61 5.76
CA TYR A 107 -11.72 -6.74 5.23
C TYR A 107 -11.35 -5.46 4.47
N LEU A 108 -10.06 -5.26 4.23
CA LEU A 108 -9.56 -4.13 3.47
C LEU A 108 -9.24 -4.58 2.05
N MET A 109 -9.74 -3.83 1.07
CA MET A 109 -9.43 -4.00 -0.34
C MET A 109 -8.74 -2.74 -0.87
N ALA A 110 -7.70 -2.90 -1.67
CA ALA A 110 -7.07 -1.77 -2.35
C ALA A 110 -8.13 -1.00 -3.17
N LYS A 111 -8.17 0.31 -2.98
CA LYS A 111 -9.16 1.17 -3.64
C LYS A 111 -8.92 1.31 -5.14
N TYR A 112 -7.66 1.22 -5.53
CA TYR A 112 -7.20 1.33 -6.92
C TYR A 112 -6.28 0.18 -7.26
N GLU A 113 -6.13 -0.08 -8.55
CA GLU A 113 -5.10 -0.98 -9.03
C GLU A 113 -3.70 -0.50 -8.62
N LEU A 114 -2.80 -1.43 -8.39
CA LEU A 114 -1.40 -1.13 -8.07
C LEU A 114 -0.77 -0.33 -9.20
N THR A 115 -0.25 0.85 -8.89
CA THR A 115 0.41 1.71 -9.88
C THR A 115 1.88 1.30 -10.08
N ALA A 116 2.44 1.68 -11.23
CA ALA A 116 3.87 1.50 -11.49
C ALA A 116 4.74 2.24 -10.46
N LEU A 117 4.29 3.39 -9.98
CA LEU A 117 4.97 4.16 -8.94
C LEU A 117 5.05 3.37 -7.63
N GLN A 118 3.92 2.81 -7.18
CA GLN A 118 3.85 1.98 -5.97
C GLN A 118 4.70 0.72 -6.09
N TYR A 119 4.64 0.07 -7.24
CA TYR A 119 5.45 -1.12 -7.52
C TYR A 119 6.94 -0.82 -7.44
N GLN A 120 7.40 0.24 -8.10
CA GLN A 120 8.80 0.65 -8.09
C GLN A 120 9.28 1.12 -6.71
N ALA A 121 8.42 1.73 -5.90
CA ALA A 121 8.77 2.17 -4.54
C ALA A 121 9.23 1.00 -3.65
N LEU A 122 8.76 -0.22 -3.91
CA LEU A 122 9.13 -1.43 -3.16
C LEU A 122 10.15 -2.34 -3.87
N THR A 123 10.29 -2.20 -5.17
CA THR A 123 11.09 -3.14 -5.98
C THR A 123 12.36 -2.54 -6.56
N SER A 124 12.48 -1.21 -6.59
CA SER A 124 13.67 -0.51 -7.11
C SER A 124 14.64 -0.14 -6.00
N ASP A 125 15.93 -0.10 -6.31
CA ASP A 125 16.99 0.28 -5.36
C ASP A 125 16.95 1.78 -5.01
N THR A 126 16.34 2.59 -5.88
CA THR A 126 16.18 4.03 -5.70
C THR A 126 14.71 4.43 -5.74
N CYS A 127 14.38 5.49 -4.99
CA CYS A 127 13.02 5.99 -4.99
C CYS A 127 12.63 6.56 -6.36
N PRO A 128 11.49 6.10 -6.93
CA PRO A 128 10.99 6.65 -8.17
C PRO A 128 10.47 8.08 -7.95
N THR A 129 10.64 8.93 -8.95
CA THR A 129 10.02 10.26 -8.95
C THR A 129 8.58 10.17 -9.43
N PRO A 130 7.59 10.66 -8.66
CA PRO A 130 6.21 10.67 -9.09
C PRO A 130 6.02 11.34 -10.45
N SER A 131 5.27 10.69 -11.34
CA SER A 131 4.95 11.20 -12.67
C SER A 131 3.59 10.65 -13.13
N ARG A 132 2.98 11.31 -14.11
CA ARG A 132 1.72 10.84 -14.70
C ARG A 132 1.84 9.41 -15.27
N LYS A 133 2.97 9.09 -15.89
CA LYS A 133 3.23 7.77 -16.46
C LYS A 133 3.28 6.69 -15.38
N LEU A 134 3.95 6.97 -14.26
CA LEU A 134 4.08 6.04 -13.14
C LEU A 134 2.81 5.92 -12.30
N SER A 135 1.87 6.88 -12.42
CA SER A 135 0.56 6.80 -11.77
C SER A 135 -0.44 5.89 -12.48
N LEU A 136 -0.06 5.33 -13.64
CA LEU A 136 -0.87 4.33 -14.33
C LEU A 136 -0.72 2.96 -13.66
N PRO A 137 -1.72 2.07 -13.83
CA PRO A 137 -1.63 0.70 -13.33
C PRO A 137 -0.36 0.00 -13.81
N GLN A 138 0.26 -0.76 -12.93
CA GLN A 138 1.38 -1.62 -13.26
C GLN A 138 0.88 -2.76 -14.15
N THR A 139 1.39 -2.84 -15.37
CA THR A 139 1.07 -3.89 -16.32
C THR A 139 2.06 -5.04 -16.27
N SER A 140 1.67 -6.20 -16.79
CA SER A 140 2.56 -7.37 -16.99
C SER A 140 3.20 -7.90 -15.71
N ILE A 141 2.48 -7.86 -14.59
CA ILE A 141 2.88 -8.52 -13.34
C ILE A 141 2.35 -9.96 -13.36
N SER A 142 3.25 -10.91 -13.15
CA SER A 142 2.86 -12.31 -12.89
C SER A 142 2.28 -12.45 -11.47
N TRP A 143 1.57 -13.55 -11.23
CA TRP A 143 1.07 -13.87 -9.90
C TRP A 143 2.20 -13.95 -8.86
N PHE A 144 3.35 -14.53 -9.21
CA PHE A 144 4.52 -14.62 -8.33
C PHE A 144 5.10 -13.24 -7.98
N GLU A 145 5.15 -12.33 -8.94
CA GLU A 145 5.59 -10.95 -8.70
C GLU A 145 4.63 -10.19 -7.78
N ALA A 146 3.33 -10.41 -7.93
CA ALA A 146 2.32 -9.82 -7.05
C ALA A 146 2.42 -10.35 -5.62
N VAL A 147 2.65 -11.66 -5.43
CA VAL A 147 2.92 -12.26 -4.11
C VAL A 147 4.20 -11.68 -3.50
N ASN A 148 5.28 -11.61 -4.27
CA ASN A 148 6.56 -11.06 -3.80
C ASN A 148 6.44 -9.57 -3.43
N PHE A 149 5.66 -8.79 -4.18
CA PHE A 149 5.34 -7.42 -3.83
C PHE A 149 4.62 -7.34 -2.48
N SER A 150 3.61 -8.17 -2.26
CA SER A 150 2.88 -8.24 -0.99
C SER A 150 3.79 -8.58 0.18
N ASP A 151 4.69 -9.54 0.02
CA ASP A 151 5.66 -9.93 1.04
C ASP A 151 6.64 -8.80 1.37
N LYS A 152 7.17 -8.12 0.38
CA LYS A 152 8.05 -6.95 0.57
C LYS A 152 7.32 -5.82 1.29
N TYR A 153 6.07 -5.55 0.92
CA TYR A 153 5.29 -4.52 1.57
C TYR A 153 4.96 -4.88 3.02
N ASN A 154 4.61 -6.13 3.30
CA ASN A 154 4.41 -6.62 4.67
C ASN A 154 5.67 -6.44 5.53
N GLN A 155 6.84 -6.81 5.02
CA GLN A 155 8.10 -6.63 5.73
C GLN A 155 8.36 -5.15 6.04
N TRP A 156 8.15 -4.29 5.06
CA TRP A 156 8.34 -2.85 5.24
C TRP A 156 7.35 -2.25 6.25
N LEU A 157 6.06 -2.59 6.16
CA LEU A 157 5.02 -2.13 7.08
C LEU A 157 5.29 -2.56 8.51
N ARG A 158 5.72 -3.79 8.72
CA ARG A 158 6.10 -4.29 10.05
C ARG A 158 7.28 -3.55 10.65
N ALA A 159 8.25 -3.19 9.84
CA ALA A 159 9.44 -2.48 10.28
C ALA A 159 9.21 -0.97 10.51
N ASN A 160 8.29 -0.34 9.77
CA ASN A 160 8.16 1.12 9.71
C ASN A 160 6.80 1.67 10.13
N ALA A 161 5.73 0.88 10.10
CA ALA A 161 4.36 1.36 10.29
C ALA A 161 3.42 0.30 10.90
N LEU A 162 3.93 -0.48 11.85
CA LEU A 162 3.17 -1.56 12.50
C LEU A 162 1.90 -1.04 13.21
N ASP A 163 1.96 0.18 13.74
CA ASP A 163 0.85 0.85 14.41
C ASP A 163 -0.29 1.24 13.46
N LYS A 164 -0.03 1.33 12.16
CA LYS A 164 -1.01 1.69 11.12
C LYS A 164 -1.80 0.49 10.61
N LEU A 165 -1.32 -0.73 10.84
CA LEU A 165 -2.00 -1.93 10.40
C LEU A 165 -3.30 -2.16 11.18
N PRO A 166 -4.38 -2.63 10.54
CA PRO A 166 -5.56 -3.09 11.25
C PRO A 166 -5.19 -4.28 12.12
N LYS A 167 -5.87 -4.43 13.24
CA LYS A 167 -5.58 -5.48 14.23
C LYS A 167 -6.83 -6.29 14.55
N GLU A 168 -6.62 -7.57 14.73
CA GLU A 168 -7.61 -8.47 15.34
C GLU A 168 -6.98 -9.10 16.59
N ASP A 169 -7.61 -8.95 17.76
CA ASP A 169 -7.10 -9.40 19.05
C ASP A 169 -5.63 -8.99 19.32
N ASN A 170 -5.31 -7.72 19.05
CA ASN A 170 -3.96 -7.14 19.10
C ASN A 170 -2.94 -7.70 18.08
N ASN A 171 -3.31 -8.63 17.24
CA ASN A 171 -2.46 -9.14 16.17
C ASN A 171 -2.60 -8.26 14.93
N PRO A 172 -1.50 -7.73 14.39
CA PRO A 172 -1.56 -6.92 13.18
C PRO A 172 -1.92 -7.78 11.98
N GLY A 173 -2.75 -7.24 11.11
CA GLY A 173 -3.04 -7.81 9.81
C GLY A 173 -1.83 -7.80 8.87
N PHE A 174 -1.98 -8.44 7.75
CA PHE A 174 -0.98 -8.48 6.68
C PHE A 174 -1.65 -8.36 5.31
N LEU A 175 -0.90 -7.83 4.36
CA LEU A 175 -1.32 -7.74 2.97
C LEU A 175 -1.16 -9.09 2.28
N ARG A 176 -2.17 -9.47 1.52
CA ARG A 176 -2.16 -10.63 0.63
C ARG A 176 -2.97 -10.33 -0.63
N LEU A 177 -2.86 -11.17 -1.62
CA LEU A 177 -3.78 -11.11 -2.74
C LEU A 177 -5.19 -11.48 -2.27
N PRO A 178 -6.24 -10.81 -2.77
CA PRO A 178 -7.60 -11.18 -2.47
C PRO A 178 -7.93 -12.56 -3.06
N THR A 179 -8.87 -13.24 -2.44
CA THR A 179 -9.50 -14.38 -3.10
C THR A 179 -10.41 -13.88 -4.22
N GLU A 180 -10.77 -14.75 -5.15
CA GLU A 180 -11.72 -14.41 -6.22
C GLU A 180 -13.04 -13.90 -5.63
N VAL A 181 -13.58 -14.56 -4.61
CA VAL A 181 -14.79 -14.15 -3.91
C VAL A 181 -14.67 -12.76 -3.29
N GLU A 182 -13.59 -12.48 -2.58
CA GLU A 182 -13.34 -11.16 -1.98
C GLU A 182 -13.25 -10.06 -3.04
N TRP A 183 -12.54 -10.35 -4.13
CA TRP A 183 -12.37 -9.40 -5.23
C TRP A 183 -13.70 -9.08 -5.91
N GLU A 184 -14.46 -10.10 -6.29
CA GLU A 184 -15.72 -9.92 -7.01
C GLU A 184 -16.77 -9.23 -6.14
N PHE A 185 -16.88 -9.63 -4.87
CA PHE A 185 -17.80 -9.00 -3.92
C PHE A 185 -17.48 -7.50 -3.74
N ALA A 186 -16.20 -7.14 -3.60
CA ALA A 186 -15.78 -5.75 -3.50
C ALA A 186 -16.03 -4.98 -4.81
N ALA A 187 -15.73 -5.58 -5.96
CA ALA A 187 -15.92 -4.97 -7.28
C ALA A 187 -17.39 -4.66 -7.58
N ARG A 188 -18.31 -5.46 -7.07
CA ARG A 188 -19.77 -5.25 -7.14
C ARG A 188 -20.29 -4.24 -6.11
N GLY A 189 -19.42 -3.63 -5.29
CA GLY A 189 -19.80 -2.64 -4.27
C GLY A 189 -20.16 -3.24 -2.91
N GLY A 190 -19.92 -4.53 -2.69
CA GLY A 190 -20.25 -5.22 -1.46
C GLY A 190 -21.76 -5.18 -1.17
N LEU A 191 -22.12 -4.89 0.08
CA LEU A 191 -23.52 -4.80 0.52
C LEU A 191 -24.30 -3.59 -0.04
N LYS A 192 -23.62 -2.66 -0.75
CA LYS A 192 -24.26 -1.47 -1.34
C LYS A 192 -24.89 -1.77 -2.71
N VAL A 193 -24.65 -2.94 -3.25
CA VAL A 193 -25.29 -3.38 -4.50
C VAL A 193 -26.58 -4.09 -4.17
N ASP A 194 -27.71 -3.51 -4.61
CA ASP A 194 -28.99 -4.21 -4.57
C ASP A 194 -28.86 -5.52 -5.34
N THR A 195 -28.94 -6.61 -4.61
CA THR A 195 -29.17 -7.93 -5.21
C THR A 195 -30.63 -7.96 -5.65
N ALA A 196 -30.88 -7.47 -6.86
CA ALA A 196 -32.20 -7.60 -7.50
C ALA A 196 -32.46 -9.05 -7.88
#